data_e7dc9672c3990ce34a42c6d77973e8b5
#
_entry.id   e7dc9672c3990ce34a42c6d77973e8b5
#
_cell.length_a   1.000
_cell.length_b   1.000
_cell.length_c   1.000
_cell.angle_alpha   90.00
_cell.angle_beta   90.00
_cell.angle_gamma   90.00
#
_symmetry.space_group_name_H-M   'P 1'
#
loop_
_entity.id
_entity.type
_entity.pdbx_description
1 polymer ?
#
loop_
_entity_poly.entity_id
_entity_poly.type
_entity_poly.pdbx_seq_one_letter_code
_entity_poly.pdbx_strand_id
1 'polypeptide(L)'
;KTCPKNAFKSAPNGKGKACRDIYTLALLPPDAEEGAPLVTLALSATAIKPFEKYVRDLARDYGKAPYCFVTEFTFDDEMDYASVRCVNPEVADGNLIALAYSMRDDATKMLEAEPDCSEFEEKVVAKRVASSKKAAGKSAAARR
;
A
#
# COMPACT_ATOMS: atom_id res chain seq x y z
N LYS A 1 -17.37 10.74 -0.62
CA LYS A 1 -17.65 10.88 0.83
C LYS A 1 -16.36 10.67 1.60
N THR A 2 -15.93 11.62 2.40
CA THR A 2 -14.68 11.51 3.18
C THR A 2 -14.92 10.60 4.39
N CYS A 3 -14.10 9.56 4.54
CA CYS A 3 -14.20 8.67 5.70
C CYS A 3 -13.90 9.44 6.99
N PRO A 4 -14.76 9.42 8.03
CA PRO A 4 -14.53 10.16 9.27
C PRO A 4 -13.27 9.72 10.01
N LYS A 5 -12.80 8.48 9.82
CA LYS A 5 -11.54 7.97 10.37
C LYS A 5 -10.30 8.51 9.67
N ASN A 6 -10.45 9.11 8.48
CA ASN A 6 -9.38 9.79 7.76
C ASN A 6 -9.27 11.29 8.11
N ALA A 7 -10.10 11.80 9.01
CA ALA A 7 -9.98 13.15 9.52
C ALA A 7 -8.77 13.26 10.48
N PHE A 8 -8.06 14.39 10.46
CA PHE A 8 -6.98 14.66 11.41
C PHE A 8 -7.54 14.64 12.85
N LYS A 9 -6.81 14.08 13.80
CA LYS A 9 -7.21 13.84 15.19
C LYS A 9 -8.27 12.73 15.40
N SER A 10 -8.56 11.93 14.39
CA SER A 10 -9.48 10.79 14.54
C SER A 10 -8.85 9.57 15.23
N ALA A 11 -7.54 9.54 15.42
CA ALA A 11 -6.85 8.46 16.14
C ALA A 11 -7.22 8.48 17.64
N PRO A 12 -7.27 7.31 18.31
CA PRO A 12 -7.65 7.20 19.71
C PRO A 12 -6.79 8.04 20.68
N ASN A 13 -5.54 8.30 20.30
CA ASN A 13 -4.61 9.14 21.05
C ASN A 13 -4.75 10.64 20.75
N GLY A 14 -5.71 11.05 19.93
CA GLY A 14 -5.93 12.43 19.49
C GLY A 14 -4.83 13.01 18.60
N LYS A 15 -3.83 12.20 18.20
CA LYS A 15 -2.73 12.63 17.33
C LYS A 15 -2.81 11.86 15.99
N GLY A 16 -2.97 12.60 14.89
CA GLY A 16 -3.00 12.02 13.55
C GLY A 16 -4.37 11.46 13.14
N LYS A 17 -4.37 10.59 12.13
CA LYS A 17 -5.54 9.94 11.55
C LYS A 17 -5.66 8.49 12.03
N ALA A 18 -6.87 8.02 12.32
CA ALA A 18 -7.12 6.60 12.62
C ALA A 18 -6.98 5.71 11.38
N CYS A 19 -7.27 6.25 10.20
CA CYS A 19 -7.06 5.60 8.91
C CYS A 19 -5.97 6.36 8.15
N ARG A 20 -4.93 5.66 7.71
CA ARG A 20 -3.81 6.23 6.97
C ARG A 20 -4.05 6.14 5.47
N ASP A 21 -3.60 7.16 4.74
CA ASP A 21 -3.54 7.10 3.29
C ASP A 21 -2.39 6.17 2.89
N ILE A 22 -2.64 5.26 1.95
CA ILE A 22 -1.67 4.32 1.39
C ILE A 22 -1.83 4.38 -0.12
N TYR A 23 -0.71 4.46 -0.86
CA TYR A 23 -0.68 4.20 -2.29
C TYR A 23 -0.16 2.80 -2.53
N THR A 24 -0.91 2.00 -3.27
CA THR A 24 -0.44 0.69 -3.72
C THR A 24 -0.01 0.80 -5.18
N LEU A 25 1.21 0.40 -5.45
CA LEU A 25 1.77 0.36 -6.79
C LEU A 25 1.78 -1.09 -7.28
N ALA A 26 1.48 -1.29 -8.55
CA ALA A 26 1.76 -2.53 -9.27
C ALA A 26 3.11 -2.36 -9.98
N LEU A 27 4.02 -3.26 -9.71
CA LEU A 27 5.39 -3.24 -10.22
C LEU A 27 5.64 -4.47 -11.08
N LEU A 28 6.43 -4.28 -12.13
CA LEU A 28 6.96 -5.34 -12.97
C LEU A 28 8.48 -5.42 -12.71
N PRO A 29 9.05 -6.61 -12.43
CA PRO A 29 10.50 -6.76 -12.29
C PRO A 29 11.25 -6.33 -13.55
N PRO A 30 12.50 -5.81 -13.45
CA PRO A 30 13.25 -5.33 -14.60
C PRO A 30 13.67 -6.44 -15.58
N ASP A 31 13.71 -7.67 -15.12
CA ASP A 31 14.02 -8.89 -15.85
C ASP A 31 12.76 -9.71 -16.22
N ALA A 32 11.58 -9.07 -16.18
CA ALA A 32 10.32 -9.75 -16.45
C ALA A 32 10.20 -10.18 -17.90
N GLU A 33 9.75 -11.41 -18.07
CA GLU A 33 9.33 -12.00 -19.35
C GLU A 33 7.81 -12.12 -19.43
N GLU A 34 7.30 -12.51 -20.59
CA GLU A 34 5.86 -12.73 -20.78
C GLU A 34 5.33 -13.76 -19.77
N GLY A 35 4.27 -13.39 -19.04
CA GLY A 35 3.71 -14.19 -17.95
C GLY A 35 4.34 -13.96 -16.56
N ALA A 36 5.30 -13.05 -16.44
CA ALA A 36 5.84 -12.70 -15.13
C ALA A 36 4.75 -12.11 -14.20
N PRO A 37 4.76 -12.47 -12.91
CA PRO A 37 3.77 -11.97 -11.97
C PRO A 37 4.02 -10.48 -11.64
N LEU A 38 2.94 -9.71 -11.52
CA LEU A 38 2.99 -8.37 -10.96
C LEU A 38 3.23 -8.43 -9.45
N VAL A 39 4.04 -7.51 -8.96
CA VAL A 39 4.33 -7.35 -7.53
C VAL A 39 3.67 -6.08 -7.02
N THR A 40 3.12 -6.10 -5.80
CA THR A 40 2.55 -4.92 -5.16
C THR A 40 3.52 -4.29 -4.16
N LEU A 41 3.62 -2.96 -4.20
CA LEU A 41 4.34 -2.17 -3.21
C LEU A 41 3.39 -1.14 -2.58
N ALA A 42 3.21 -1.20 -1.26
CA ALA A 42 2.42 -0.23 -0.52
C ALA A 42 3.31 0.90 -0.01
N LEU A 43 3.06 2.13 -0.48
CA LEU A 43 3.73 3.34 -0.02
C LEU A 43 3.01 3.92 1.20
N SER A 44 3.75 4.20 2.25
CA SER A 44 3.24 4.90 3.43
C SER A 44 2.90 6.37 3.11
N ALA A 45 2.09 7.01 3.95
CA ALA A 45 1.69 8.41 3.78
C ALA A 45 2.88 9.37 3.61
N THR A 46 4.03 9.06 4.20
CA THR A 46 5.26 9.86 4.09
C THR A 46 5.94 9.73 2.73
N ALA A 47 5.80 8.57 2.07
CA ALA A 47 6.41 8.28 0.77
C ALA A 47 5.53 8.76 -0.41
N ILE A 48 4.24 9.06 -0.20
CA ILE A 48 3.32 9.46 -1.28
C ILE A 48 3.80 10.74 -1.99
N LYS A 49 4.07 11.81 -1.24
CA LYS A 49 4.51 13.08 -1.82
C LYS A 49 5.85 13.00 -2.57
N PRO A 50 6.89 12.35 -2.02
CA PRO A 50 8.13 12.07 -2.76
C PRO A 50 7.88 11.31 -4.06
N PHE A 51 7.03 10.27 -4.04
CA PHE A 51 6.67 9.52 -5.23
C PHE A 51 5.92 10.37 -6.27
N GLU A 52 4.92 11.15 -5.87
CA GLU A 52 4.22 12.06 -6.77
C GLU A 52 5.15 13.11 -7.40
N LYS A 53 6.13 13.60 -6.62
CA LYS A 53 7.15 14.51 -7.15
C LYS A 53 8.00 13.79 -8.20
N TYR A 54 8.47 12.59 -7.91
CA TYR A 54 9.24 11.77 -8.84
C TYR A 54 8.49 11.55 -10.17
N VAL A 55 7.22 11.16 -10.13
CA VAL A 55 6.40 10.96 -11.34
C VAL A 55 6.27 12.25 -12.14
N ARG A 56 6.08 13.41 -11.48
CA ARG A 56 6.03 14.72 -12.17
C ARG A 56 7.36 15.10 -12.80
N ASP A 57 8.47 14.82 -12.12
CA ASP A 57 9.81 15.09 -12.62
C ASP A 57 10.09 14.23 -13.86
N LEU A 58 9.73 12.93 -13.86
CA LEU A 58 9.82 12.07 -15.05
C LEU A 58 9.02 12.63 -16.24
N ALA A 59 7.78 13.06 -16.00
CA ALA A 59 6.93 13.61 -17.04
C ALA A 59 7.50 14.93 -17.60
N ARG A 60 8.08 15.79 -16.73
CA ARG A 60 8.66 17.08 -17.14
C ARG A 60 9.97 16.88 -17.91
N ASP A 61 10.85 16.02 -17.42
CA ASP A 61 12.25 15.93 -17.91
C ASP A 61 12.35 15.00 -19.13
N TYR A 62 11.51 13.98 -19.21
CA TYR A 62 11.54 12.96 -20.27
C TYR A 62 10.28 12.92 -21.14
N GLY A 63 9.18 13.56 -20.74
CA GLY A 63 7.90 13.49 -21.46
C GLY A 63 7.30 12.10 -21.54
N LYS A 64 7.67 11.18 -20.66
CA LYS A 64 7.28 9.76 -20.66
C LYS A 64 6.55 9.36 -19.38
N ALA A 65 5.72 8.32 -19.49
CA ALA A 65 5.04 7.74 -18.35
C ALA A 65 5.99 6.91 -17.47
N PRO A 66 5.69 6.74 -16.17
CA PRO A 66 6.54 5.99 -15.22
C PRO A 66 6.86 4.55 -15.66
N TYR A 67 5.94 3.86 -16.31
CA TYR A 67 6.16 2.47 -16.79
C TYR A 67 7.22 2.36 -17.92
N CYS A 68 7.69 3.49 -18.44
CA CYS A 68 8.81 3.52 -19.40
C CYS A 68 10.18 3.50 -18.72
N PHE A 69 10.23 3.42 -17.40
CA PHE A 69 11.48 3.50 -16.63
C PHE A 69 11.62 2.31 -15.70
N VAL A 70 12.84 1.81 -15.61
CA VAL A 70 13.30 1.00 -14.47
C VAL A 70 13.68 1.97 -13.37
N THR A 71 13.11 1.77 -12.19
CA THR A 71 13.26 2.68 -11.04
C THR A 71 13.79 1.89 -9.85
N GLU A 72 14.82 2.41 -9.20
CA GLU A 72 15.32 1.88 -7.96
C GLU A 72 14.55 2.45 -6.78
N PHE A 73 14.13 1.58 -5.84
CA PHE A 73 13.51 1.96 -4.59
C PHE A 73 14.52 1.84 -3.46
N THR A 74 14.80 2.95 -2.79
CA THR A 74 15.73 3.00 -1.65
C THR A 74 15.03 3.51 -0.40
N PHE A 75 15.62 3.28 0.75
CA PHE A 75 15.20 3.94 1.98
C PHE A 75 15.96 5.25 2.17
N ASP A 76 15.29 6.22 2.79
CA ASP A 76 15.87 7.49 3.15
C ASP A 76 16.55 7.36 4.51
N ASP A 77 17.88 7.25 4.51
CA ASP A 77 18.68 7.06 5.72
C ASP A 77 18.76 8.34 6.59
N GLU A 78 18.33 9.49 6.06
CA GLU A 78 18.32 10.75 6.81
C GLU A 78 17.08 10.91 7.69
N MET A 79 16.10 10.02 7.56
CA MET A 79 14.83 10.07 8.30
C MET A 79 14.80 9.06 9.43
N ASP A 80 14.29 9.48 10.61
CA ASP A 80 14.07 8.60 11.77
C ASP A 80 12.98 7.53 11.55
N TYR A 81 12.40 7.46 10.36
CA TYR A 81 11.35 6.51 9.97
C TYR A 81 11.57 5.99 8.56
N ALA A 82 11.14 4.77 8.30
CA ALA A 82 11.24 4.16 6.97
C ALA A 82 10.45 4.98 5.93
N SER A 83 11.17 5.69 5.06
CA SER A 83 10.64 6.43 3.93
C SER A 83 11.23 5.88 2.65
N VAL A 84 10.37 5.44 1.72
CA VAL A 84 10.81 4.93 0.41
C VAL A 84 10.98 6.10 -0.53
N ARG A 85 12.11 6.13 -1.22
CA ARG A 85 12.44 7.05 -2.32
C ARG A 85 12.63 6.29 -3.62
N CYS A 86 12.27 6.94 -4.71
CA CYS A 86 12.55 6.48 -6.08
C CYS A 86 13.75 7.24 -6.60
N VAL A 87 14.77 6.51 -7.02
CA VAL A 87 16.03 7.07 -7.52
C VAL A 87 16.43 6.37 -8.82
N ASN A 88 17.44 6.92 -9.50
CA ASN A 88 18.11 6.35 -10.67
C ASN A 88 17.14 5.86 -11.76
N PRO A 89 16.28 6.74 -12.34
CA PRO A 89 15.41 6.34 -13.43
C PRO A 89 16.25 6.03 -14.68
N GLU A 90 16.16 4.79 -15.13
CA GLU A 90 16.74 4.36 -16.40
C GLU A 90 15.62 4.04 -17.39
N VAL A 91 15.78 4.44 -18.66
CA VAL A 91 14.77 4.12 -19.69
C VAL A 91 14.78 2.61 -19.90
N ALA A 92 13.61 1.99 -19.71
CA ALA A 92 13.44 0.55 -19.89
C ALA A 92 13.63 0.14 -21.35
N ASP A 93 14.00 -1.13 -21.58
CA ASP A 93 14.03 -1.72 -22.91
C ASP A 93 12.64 -1.70 -23.56
N GLY A 94 12.61 -1.61 -24.91
CA GLY A 94 11.36 -1.54 -25.64
C GLY A 94 10.44 -2.74 -25.43
N ASN A 95 11.00 -3.94 -25.26
CA ASN A 95 10.22 -5.14 -24.94
C ASN A 95 9.58 -5.06 -23.57
N LEU A 96 10.33 -4.60 -22.56
CA LEU A 96 9.82 -4.41 -21.21
C LEU A 96 8.73 -3.34 -21.16
N ILE A 97 8.88 -2.23 -21.92
CA ILE A 97 7.85 -1.19 -22.05
C ILE A 97 6.58 -1.75 -22.67
N ALA A 98 6.71 -2.54 -23.76
CA ALA A 98 5.56 -3.17 -24.41
C ALA A 98 4.85 -4.16 -23.48
N LEU A 99 5.60 -4.96 -22.74
CA LEU A 99 5.08 -5.88 -21.73
C LEU A 99 4.35 -5.13 -20.62
N ALA A 100 4.96 -4.10 -20.04
CA ALA A 100 4.34 -3.29 -19.00
C ALA A 100 3.05 -2.62 -19.47
N TYR A 101 3.02 -2.15 -20.72
CA TYR A 101 1.81 -1.58 -21.32
C TYR A 101 0.70 -2.62 -21.50
N SER A 102 1.03 -3.84 -21.97
CA SER A 102 0.04 -4.92 -22.16
C SER A 102 -0.56 -5.41 -20.84
N MET A 103 0.19 -5.36 -19.74
CA MET A 103 -0.25 -5.78 -18.40
C MET A 103 -1.03 -4.70 -17.63
N ARG A 104 -1.25 -3.52 -18.22
CA ARG A 104 -1.91 -2.40 -17.55
C ARG A 104 -3.31 -2.74 -17.03
N ASP A 105 -4.11 -3.45 -17.83
CA ASP A 105 -5.48 -3.80 -17.45
C ASP A 105 -5.52 -4.81 -16.32
N ASP A 106 -4.57 -5.76 -16.30
CA ASP A 106 -4.45 -6.74 -15.23
C ASP A 106 -3.92 -6.09 -13.95
N ALA A 107 -2.98 -5.15 -14.04
CA ALA A 107 -2.54 -4.34 -12.93
C ALA A 107 -3.69 -3.52 -12.33
N THR A 108 -4.54 -2.93 -13.17
CA THR A 108 -5.72 -2.19 -12.71
C THR A 108 -6.69 -3.09 -11.97
N LYS A 109 -7.04 -4.25 -12.53
CA LYS A 109 -7.90 -5.24 -11.85
C LYS A 109 -7.33 -5.68 -10.52
N MET A 110 -6.01 -5.95 -10.46
CA MET A 110 -5.34 -6.36 -9.23
C MET A 110 -5.40 -5.26 -8.15
N LEU A 111 -5.21 -3.99 -8.52
CA LEU A 111 -5.24 -2.87 -7.58
C LEU A 111 -6.67 -2.50 -7.13
N GLU A 112 -7.68 -2.77 -7.96
CA GLU A 112 -9.09 -2.52 -7.65
C GLU A 112 -9.76 -3.71 -6.94
N ALA A 113 -9.12 -4.88 -6.91
CA ALA A 113 -9.64 -6.04 -6.20
C ALA A 113 -9.75 -5.74 -4.70
N GLU A 114 -10.89 -6.08 -4.12
CA GLU A 114 -11.05 -5.97 -2.67
C GLU A 114 -10.05 -6.90 -1.96
N PRO A 115 -9.34 -6.40 -0.93
CA PRO A 115 -8.40 -7.23 -0.20
C PRO A 115 -9.14 -8.37 0.51
N ASP A 116 -8.59 -9.58 0.44
CA ASP A 116 -9.11 -10.71 1.20
C ASP A 116 -8.89 -10.48 2.70
N CYS A 117 -9.97 -10.15 3.40
CA CYS A 117 -9.97 -9.89 4.83
C CYS A 117 -10.44 -11.10 5.65
N SER A 118 -10.66 -12.26 5.05
CA SER A 118 -11.21 -13.47 5.70
C SER A 118 -10.42 -13.88 6.95
N GLU A 119 -9.10 -13.85 6.89
CA GLU A 119 -8.24 -14.15 8.05
C GLU A 119 -8.41 -13.18 9.24
N PHE A 120 -8.79 -11.93 8.97
CA PHE A 120 -9.02 -10.94 10.02
C PHE A 120 -10.40 -11.10 10.65
N GLU A 121 -11.40 -11.51 9.88
CA GLU A 121 -12.74 -11.76 10.37
C GLU A 121 -12.77 -12.95 11.32
N GLU A 122 -12.10 -14.05 11.02
CA GLU A 122 -11.97 -15.19 11.92
C GLU A 122 -11.32 -14.82 13.26
N LYS A 123 -10.24 -14.02 13.25
CA LYS A 123 -9.57 -13.56 14.47
C LYS A 123 -10.45 -12.63 15.31
N VAL A 124 -11.28 -11.81 14.68
CA VAL A 124 -12.22 -10.91 15.37
C VAL A 124 -13.36 -11.69 16.03
N VAL A 125 -13.93 -12.67 15.32
CA VAL A 125 -14.97 -13.55 15.85
C VAL A 125 -14.45 -14.36 17.04
N ALA A 126 -13.26 -14.97 16.92
CA ALA A 126 -12.63 -15.72 18.01
C ALA A 126 -12.38 -14.84 19.25
N LYS A 127 -11.92 -13.60 19.07
CA LYS A 127 -11.72 -12.64 20.19
C LYS A 127 -13.03 -12.23 20.85
N ARG A 128 -14.10 -12.02 20.08
CA ARG A 128 -15.44 -11.69 20.63
C ARG A 128 -16.04 -12.83 21.42
N VAL A 129 -15.92 -14.06 20.93
CA VAL A 129 -16.38 -15.27 21.65
C VAL A 129 -15.61 -15.48 22.94
N ALA A 130 -14.28 -15.26 22.94
CA ALA A 130 -13.47 -15.39 24.16
C ALA A 130 -13.79 -14.30 25.19
N SER A 131 -14.08 -13.06 24.77
CA SER A 131 -14.45 -11.97 25.67
C SER A 131 -15.84 -12.15 26.27
N SER A 132 -16.81 -12.68 25.52
CA SER A 132 -18.15 -12.97 26.03
C SER A 132 -18.16 -14.08 27.06
N LYS A 133 -17.35 -15.16 26.89
CA LYS A 133 -17.18 -16.23 27.88
C LYS A 133 -16.56 -15.72 29.17
N LYS A 134 -15.62 -14.76 29.09
CA LYS A 134 -14.96 -14.18 30.28
C LYS A 134 -15.88 -13.24 31.08
N ALA A 135 -16.83 -12.57 30.41
CA ALA A 135 -17.86 -11.75 31.06
C ALA A 135 -18.93 -12.59 31.75
N ALA A 136 -19.37 -13.70 31.13
CA ALA A 136 -20.33 -14.62 31.72
C ALA A 136 -19.79 -15.35 32.97
N GLY A 137 -18.49 -15.69 32.96
CA GLY A 137 -17.84 -16.33 34.14
C GLY A 137 -17.72 -15.42 35.34
N LYS A 138 -17.55 -14.11 35.18
CA LYS A 138 -17.49 -13.15 36.30
C LYS A 138 -18.85 -12.84 36.94
N SER A 139 -19.93 -12.93 36.19
CA SER A 139 -21.29 -12.70 36.70
C SER A 139 -21.80 -13.87 37.56
N ALA A 140 -21.31 -15.09 37.32
CA ALA A 140 -21.70 -16.27 38.10
C ALA A 140 -20.95 -16.36 39.47
N ALA A 141 -19.74 -15.80 39.58
CA ALA A 141 -18.96 -15.79 40.82
C ALA A 141 -19.38 -14.70 41.84
N ALA A 142 -20.15 -13.68 41.39
CA ALA A 142 -20.61 -12.59 42.26
C ALA A 142 -22.00 -12.85 42.94
N ARG A 143 -22.57 -14.05 42.79
CA ARG A 143 -23.87 -14.45 43.33
C ARG A 143 -23.78 -15.61 44.35
N ARG A 144 -22.65 -15.77 44.98
CA ARG A 144 -22.48 -16.71 46.11
C ARG A 144 -22.07 -15.99 47.39
#